data_82310e58221499ffb14848ba0e755330
#
_entry.id   82310e58221499ffb14848ba0e755330
#
_cell.length_a   1.000
_cell.length_b   1.000
_cell.length_c   1.000
_cell.angle_alpha   90.00
_cell.angle_beta   90.00
_cell.angle_gamma   90.00
#
_symmetry.space_group_name_H-M   'P 1'
#
loop_
_entity.id
_entity.type
_entity.pdbx_description
1 polymer ?
#
loop_
_entity_poly.entity_id
_entity_poly.type
_entity_poly.pdbx_seq_one_letter_code
_entity_poly.pdbx_strand_id
1 'polypeptide(L)'
;MGGNPMLFRACWAAVSVMLFASCTGLAGSSGAAPQGAEIVPAGPLAFPGALGWAAKTAGGRSGEIIRVTNLNAEGPGSFRAAIEAKGPRIVVFEVGGVIDLGARTLTVREPFITIAGQTAPSPGISLIRGGIDLATHDVIVQHIRVRPGSAGGSYRKGPDFDSISTQGGAYNVIVDHCSLTWGTDENLSASGNRFTGPAVEDWRIGASHDITFSNNIIAEGLAVATHAKGEHSKGSLIHDNATNILIVGNLYAHNMERNPLFKGGVHGVIVNNLIYNPGWKALHYNLQANEWAGYKPVNGQMTAVGNVLRGGFDTADGIRFLMIGGVGDLDYYGRDNIMVDKWGDPIPELGTYEAGRAQVIRHGSPLDWPVGLTAMPAIDVESHVLTTVGARPWDRDAHDVRLIADVAESRGEIIDNEAEVGGYPVQKETHRPFDPAQWRLDDMTPKDPSHLDASQKARGT
;
A
#
# COMPACT_ATOMS: atom_id res chain seq x y z
N MET A 1 -43.51 44.33 42.77
CA MET A 1 -44.11 43.66 43.89
C MET A 1 -43.52 42.28 43.92
N GLY A 2 -42.50 41.96 44.61
CA GLY A 2 -42.31 41.74 46.04
C GLY A 2 -42.54 40.25 46.28
N GLY A 3 -41.60 39.53 46.65
CA GLY A 3 -40.71 39.33 47.68
C GLY A 3 -40.02 37.97 47.71
N ASN A 4 -38.78 38.02 48.03
CA ASN A 4 -37.92 37.01 48.68
C ASN A 4 -38.19 37.13 50.21
N PRO A 5 -37.63 36.37 51.14
CA PRO A 5 -36.79 35.14 51.14
C PRO A 5 -37.21 34.14 52.25
N MET A 6 -36.48 33.03 52.46
CA MET A 6 -35.91 32.70 53.77
C MET A 6 -35.11 31.40 53.83
N LEU A 7 -33.94 31.54 54.39
CA LEU A 7 -32.99 30.53 54.86
C LEU A 7 -33.57 29.66 55.98
N PHE A 8 -33.15 28.39 56.07
CA PHE A 8 -32.87 27.73 57.36
C PHE A 8 -31.67 26.78 57.25
N ARG A 9 -30.69 27.08 58.12
CA ARG A 9 -29.56 26.20 58.46
C ARG A 9 -29.98 25.24 59.55
N ALA A 10 -29.51 24.01 59.53
CA ALA A 10 -29.19 23.28 60.76
C ALA A 10 -28.14 22.19 60.48
N CYS A 11 -27.21 22.12 61.42
CA CYS A 11 -26.01 21.31 61.49
C CYS A 11 -26.22 19.92 62.15
N TRP A 12 -25.12 19.12 62.06
CA TRP A 12 -24.67 18.02 62.94
C TRP A 12 -25.24 16.64 62.57
N ALA A 13 -24.50 15.52 62.53
CA ALA A 13 -23.25 15.11 63.16
C ALA A 13 -22.60 13.94 62.39
N ALA A 14 -21.29 13.81 62.55
CA ALA A 14 -20.48 12.72 62.02
C ALA A 14 -20.68 11.41 62.79
N VAL A 15 -20.72 10.29 62.02
CA VAL A 15 -20.39 8.96 62.53
C VAL A 15 -19.48 8.29 61.49
N SER A 16 -18.22 8.08 61.90
CA SER A 16 -17.23 7.28 61.16
C SER A 16 -17.51 5.80 61.38
N VAL A 17 -17.76 5.04 60.33
CA VAL A 17 -17.64 3.58 60.34
C VAL A 17 -16.62 3.20 59.29
N MET A 18 -15.47 2.75 59.71
CA MET A 18 -14.48 2.05 58.85
C MET A 18 -15.02 0.69 58.47
N LEU A 19 -15.24 0.50 57.19
CA LEU A 19 -15.39 -0.84 56.62
C LEU A 19 -14.25 -1.06 55.61
N PHE A 20 -13.39 -2.02 55.96
CA PHE A 20 -12.40 -2.58 55.04
C PHE A 20 -13.13 -3.24 53.88
N ALA A 21 -13.07 -2.69 52.69
CA ALA A 21 -13.45 -3.37 51.46
C ALA A 21 -12.19 -3.86 50.74
N SER A 22 -12.06 -5.16 50.66
CA SER A 22 -11.04 -5.87 49.94
C SER A 22 -11.15 -5.54 48.43
N CYS A 23 -10.16 -4.89 47.86
CA CYS A 23 -10.01 -4.74 46.44
C CYS A 23 -9.66 -6.11 45.83
N THR A 24 -10.64 -6.82 45.32
CA THR A 24 -10.40 -7.89 44.32
C THR A 24 -10.16 -7.20 42.99
N GLY A 25 -8.92 -7.24 42.53
CA GLY A 25 -8.53 -6.73 41.22
C GLY A 25 -9.24 -7.52 40.12
N LEU A 26 -10.06 -6.82 39.34
CA LEU A 26 -10.49 -7.29 38.04
C LEU A 26 -9.26 -7.21 37.12
N ALA A 27 -8.61 -8.37 36.93
CA ALA A 27 -7.64 -8.56 35.87
C ALA A 27 -8.39 -8.40 34.54
N GLY A 28 -8.11 -7.33 33.82
CA GLY A 28 -8.55 -7.15 32.44
C GLY A 28 -8.03 -8.30 31.60
N SER A 29 -8.91 -9.14 31.09
CA SER A 29 -8.57 -10.15 30.12
C SER A 29 -8.12 -9.45 28.84
N SER A 30 -6.82 -9.44 28.55
CA SER A 30 -6.32 -9.20 27.22
C SER A 30 -6.90 -10.30 26.32
N GLY A 31 -7.86 -9.94 25.48
CA GLY A 31 -8.42 -10.86 24.49
C GLY A 31 -7.31 -11.33 23.56
N ALA A 32 -6.90 -12.59 23.75
CA ALA A 32 -6.03 -13.28 22.81
C ALA A 32 -6.76 -13.39 21.46
N ALA A 33 -6.05 -13.13 20.36
CA ALA A 33 -6.54 -13.38 19.02
C ALA A 33 -6.96 -14.86 18.88
N PRO A 34 -8.00 -15.16 18.10
CA PRO A 34 -8.44 -16.55 17.90
C PRO A 34 -7.32 -17.36 17.23
N GLN A 35 -6.86 -18.38 17.91
CA GLN A 35 -5.95 -19.38 17.37
C GLN A 35 -6.72 -20.36 16.47
N GLY A 36 -6.94 -19.98 15.20
CA GLY A 36 -7.07 -20.98 14.16
C GLY A 36 -5.66 -21.51 13.90
N ALA A 37 -5.49 -22.84 13.87
CA ALA A 37 -4.21 -23.44 13.53
C ALA A 37 -3.90 -23.18 12.06
N GLU A 38 -3.37 -22.01 11.76
CA GLU A 38 -2.88 -21.64 10.44
C GLU A 38 -1.57 -22.40 10.19
N ILE A 39 -1.49 -23.11 9.07
CA ILE A 39 -0.25 -23.77 8.64
C ILE A 39 0.75 -22.68 8.32
N VAL A 40 1.60 -22.33 9.29
CA VAL A 40 2.71 -21.38 9.04
C VAL A 40 3.64 -22.02 8.02
N PRO A 41 3.82 -21.45 6.82
CA PRO A 41 4.74 -22.00 5.84
C PRO A 41 6.13 -22.21 6.45
N ALA A 42 6.74 -23.36 6.22
CA ALA A 42 8.09 -23.63 6.69
C ALA A 42 9.09 -22.75 5.90
N GLY A 43 10.06 -22.14 6.60
CA GLY A 43 11.12 -21.38 5.95
C GLY A 43 11.39 -20.02 6.62
N PRO A 44 12.53 -19.40 6.29
CA PRO A 44 12.87 -18.07 6.79
C PRO A 44 12.00 -16.99 6.14
N LEU A 45 11.89 -15.83 6.79
CA LEU A 45 11.27 -14.64 6.21
C LEU A 45 11.98 -14.23 4.92
N ALA A 46 11.24 -13.58 4.02
CA ALA A 46 11.75 -13.00 2.78
C ALA A 46 12.90 -12.01 3.06
N PHE A 47 12.70 -11.19 4.08
CA PHE A 47 13.67 -10.25 4.65
C PHE A 47 13.24 -9.89 6.09
N PRO A 48 14.11 -9.29 6.91
CA PRO A 48 13.72 -8.86 8.27
C PRO A 48 12.54 -7.88 8.23
N GLY A 49 11.46 -8.21 8.92
CA GLY A 49 10.25 -7.40 8.95
C GLY A 49 9.23 -7.71 7.83
N ALA A 50 9.47 -8.70 6.98
CA ALA A 50 8.45 -9.16 6.02
C ALA A 50 7.19 -9.67 6.74
N LEU A 51 6.02 -9.22 6.28
CA LEU A 51 4.71 -9.48 6.88
C LEU A 51 3.73 -10.10 5.87
N GLY A 52 2.62 -10.60 6.39
CA GLY A 52 1.54 -11.12 5.56
C GLY A 52 1.73 -12.58 5.14
N TRP A 53 0.85 -13.03 4.28
CA TRP A 53 0.87 -14.41 3.77
C TRP A 53 2.08 -14.65 2.84
N ALA A 54 2.56 -13.60 2.16
CA ALA A 54 3.78 -13.65 1.36
C ALA A 54 5.08 -13.52 2.18
N ALA A 55 5.02 -13.38 3.51
CA ALA A 55 6.19 -13.08 4.35
C ALA A 55 7.38 -14.04 4.19
N LYS A 56 7.13 -15.24 3.70
CA LYS A 56 8.14 -16.28 3.50
C LYS A 56 8.41 -16.61 2.04
N THR A 57 7.96 -15.75 1.10
CA THR A 57 8.28 -15.93 -0.31
C THR A 57 9.79 -16.07 -0.51
N ALA A 58 10.16 -16.97 -1.37
CA ALA A 58 11.58 -17.20 -1.65
C ALA A 58 12.21 -16.06 -2.45
N GLY A 59 11.39 -15.36 -3.26
CA GLY A 59 11.95 -14.42 -4.23
C GLY A 59 13.08 -15.06 -5.04
N GLY A 60 14.15 -14.33 -5.24
CA GLY A 60 15.36 -14.83 -5.92
C GLY A 60 16.39 -15.52 -5.04
N ARG A 61 16.04 -15.90 -3.80
CA ARG A 61 16.96 -16.50 -2.84
C ARG A 61 17.73 -17.69 -3.43
N SER A 62 19.04 -17.71 -3.24
CA SER A 62 19.97 -18.72 -3.78
C SER A 62 20.06 -18.75 -5.31
N GLY A 63 19.45 -17.81 -6.00
CA GLY A 63 19.52 -17.67 -7.45
C GLY A 63 20.77 -16.94 -7.95
N GLU A 64 20.84 -16.75 -9.26
CA GLU A 64 21.91 -15.98 -9.89
C GLU A 64 21.82 -14.50 -9.54
N ILE A 65 22.96 -13.85 -9.30
CA ILE A 65 23.05 -12.41 -9.12
C ILE A 65 23.19 -11.76 -10.49
N ILE A 66 22.12 -11.12 -10.98
CA ILE A 66 22.11 -10.41 -12.25
C ILE A 66 22.33 -8.91 -12.00
N ARG A 67 23.35 -8.35 -12.65
CA ARG A 67 23.78 -6.97 -12.45
C ARG A 67 23.19 -6.06 -13.51
N VAL A 68 22.45 -5.03 -13.10
CA VAL A 68 22.05 -3.94 -13.98
C VAL A 68 23.18 -2.90 -13.99
N THR A 69 23.80 -2.73 -15.14
CA THR A 69 25.05 -1.94 -15.29
C THR A 69 24.87 -0.67 -16.11
N ASN A 70 23.69 -0.46 -16.69
CA ASN A 70 23.37 0.74 -17.47
C ASN A 70 21.89 1.08 -17.36
N LEU A 71 21.52 2.31 -17.77
CA LEU A 71 20.16 2.84 -17.73
C LEU A 71 19.38 2.66 -19.04
N ASN A 72 19.89 1.86 -19.97
CA ASN A 72 19.23 1.62 -21.26
C ASN A 72 17.87 0.91 -21.06
N ALA A 73 16.91 1.25 -21.91
CA ALA A 73 15.60 0.62 -21.91
C ALA A 73 15.64 -0.91 -22.16
N GLU A 74 16.66 -1.36 -22.93
CA GLU A 74 16.81 -2.76 -23.33
C GLU A 74 18.28 -3.07 -23.71
N GLY A 75 18.57 -4.34 -23.96
CA GLY A 75 19.91 -4.82 -24.33
C GLY A 75 20.72 -5.34 -23.14
N PRO A 76 21.95 -5.80 -23.38
CA PRO A 76 22.80 -6.37 -22.34
C PRO A 76 23.06 -5.40 -21.19
N GLY A 77 22.95 -5.87 -19.94
CA GLY A 77 23.16 -5.08 -18.74
C GLY A 77 22.00 -4.14 -18.38
N SER A 78 20.93 -4.10 -19.17
CA SER A 78 19.72 -3.32 -18.84
C SER A 78 18.84 -4.01 -17.80
N PHE A 79 17.98 -3.24 -17.15
CA PHE A 79 16.98 -3.77 -16.22
C PHE A 79 16.02 -4.74 -16.90
N ARG A 80 15.59 -4.46 -18.14
CA ARG A 80 14.75 -5.36 -18.94
C ARG A 80 15.41 -6.73 -19.12
N ALA A 81 16.69 -6.78 -19.52
CA ALA A 81 17.41 -8.04 -19.68
C ALA A 81 17.46 -8.85 -18.37
N ALA A 82 17.60 -8.19 -17.22
CA ALA A 82 17.58 -8.83 -15.92
C ALA A 82 16.17 -9.39 -15.55
N ILE A 83 15.10 -8.68 -15.90
CA ILE A 83 13.71 -9.13 -15.70
C ILE A 83 13.39 -10.35 -16.56
N GLU A 84 13.83 -10.36 -17.82
CA GLU A 84 13.56 -11.41 -18.79
C GLU A 84 14.46 -12.66 -18.64
N ALA A 85 15.47 -12.59 -17.77
CA ALA A 85 16.31 -13.74 -17.48
C ALA A 85 15.52 -14.86 -16.82
N LYS A 86 15.95 -16.11 -17.06
CA LYS A 86 15.27 -17.31 -16.58
C LYS A 86 15.88 -17.86 -15.29
N GLY A 87 15.05 -18.56 -14.53
CA GLY A 87 15.43 -19.19 -13.28
C GLY A 87 15.48 -18.24 -12.08
N PRO A 88 15.74 -18.78 -10.88
CA PRO A 88 15.85 -17.99 -9.66
C PRO A 88 16.96 -16.94 -9.78
N ARG A 89 16.66 -15.67 -9.43
CA ARG A 89 17.61 -14.57 -9.62
C ARG A 89 17.40 -13.40 -8.67
N ILE A 90 18.50 -12.78 -8.29
CA ILE A 90 18.53 -11.53 -7.54
C ILE A 90 19.05 -10.44 -8.49
N VAL A 91 18.18 -9.47 -8.79
CA VAL A 91 18.54 -8.32 -9.64
C VAL A 91 19.12 -7.23 -8.75
N VAL A 92 20.38 -6.92 -8.94
CA VAL A 92 21.12 -5.88 -8.23
C VAL A 92 21.52 -4.76 -9.20
N PHE A 93 21.66 -3.54 -8.69
CA PHE A 93 21.95 -2.37 -9.51
C PHE A 93 23.36 -1.85 -9.20
N GLU A 94 24.21 -1.80 -10.21
CA GLU A 94 25.52 -1.14 -10.19
C GLU A 94 25.45 0.29 -10.75
N VAL A 95 24.25 0.72 -11.15
CA VAL A 95 23.95 2.04 -11.71
C VAL A 95 22.80 2.67 -10.94
N GLY A 96 22.83 3.99 -10.79
CA GLY A 96 21.74 4.79 -10.27
C GLY A 96 21.34 5.89 -11.25
N GLY A 97 20.04 6.18 -11.33
CA GLY A 97 19.51 7.18 -12.25
C GLY A 97 18.11 6.80 -12.78
N VAL A 98 17.79 7.30 -13.95
CA VAL A 98 16.48 7.17 -14.59
C VAL A 98 16.53 6.19 -15.75
N ILE A 99 15.69 5.18 -15.73
CA ILE A 99 15.47 4.25 -16.84
C ILE A 99 14.15 4.64 -17.53
N ASP A 100 14.23 5.10 -18.76
CA ASP A 100 13.06 5.40 -19.59
C ASP A 100 12.56 4.15 -20.30
N LEU A 101 11.37 3.69 -19.96
CA LEU A 101 10.77 2.46 -20.53
C LEU A 101 10.16 2.67 -21.93
N GLY A 102 10.17 3.91 -22.46
CA GLY A 102 9.73 4.21 -23.83
C GLY A 102 8.24 3.96 -24.05
N ALA A 103 7.40 4.31 -23.10
CA ALA A 103 5.94 4.08 -23.09
C ALA A 103 5.58 2.57 -23.21
N ARG A 104 6.33 1.71 -22.52
CA ARG A 104 6.10 0.26 -22.51
C ARG A 104 6.13 -0.29 -21.08
N THR A 105 5.24 -1.22 -20.78
CA THR A 105 5.25 -1.98 -19.53
C THR A 105 6.31 -3.09 -19.56
N LEU A 106 7.03 -3.27 -18.46
CA LEU A 106 7.88 -4.44 -18.22
C LEU A 106 7.03 -5.56 -17.61
N THR A 107 7.07 -6.76 -18.15
CA THR A 107 6.33 -7.89 -17.57
C THR A 107 7.30 -8.92 -17.00
N VAL A 108 7.23 -9.18 -15.70
CA VAL A 108 7.92 -10.26 -15.00
C VAL A 108 7.12 -11.55 -15.20
N ARG A 109 7.63 -12.48 -15.97
CA ARG A 109 6.96 -13.77 -16.29
C ARG A 109 7.63 -14.99 -15.66
N GLU A 110 8.91 -14.89 -15.36
CA GLU A 110 9.68 -15.98 -14.77
C GLU A 110 9.68 -15.83 -13.25
N PRO A 111 9.33 -16.87 -12.49
CA PRO A 111 9.22 -16.82 -11.04
C PRO A 111 10.58 -16.72 -10.34
N PHE A 112 10.55 -16.65 -9.01
CA PHE A 112 11.70 -16.62 -8.13
C PHE A 112 12.65 -15.46 -8.42
N ILE A 113 12.15 -14.24 -8.29
CA ILE A 113 12.91 -13.01 -8.52
C ILE A 113 12.88 -12.08 -7.30
N THR A 114 14.05 -11.51 -6.95
CA THR A 114 14.16 -10.36 -6.06
C THR A 114 14.74 -9.18 -6.84
N ILE A 115 13.99 -8.07 -6.89
CA ILE A 115 14.46 -6.79 -7.45
C ILE A 115 14.92 -5.94 -6.26
N ALA A 116 16.24 -5.86 -6.07
CA ALA A 116 16.87 -5.24 -4.92
C ALA A 116 17.33 -3.81 -5.22
N GLY A 117 16.38 -2.86 -5.31
CA GLY A 117 16.66 -1.45 -5.61
C GLY A 117 17.54 -0.74 -4.56
N GLN A 118 17.59 -1.26 -3.31
CA GLN A 118 18.49 -0.76 -2.27
C GLN A 118 19.97 -0.90 -2.60
N THR A 119 20.34 -1.75 -3.57
CA THR A 119 21.72 -1.95 -3.99
C THR A 119 22.23 -0.84 -4.90
N ALA A 120 21.34 -0.09 -5.54
CA ALA A 120 21.71 0.98 -6.44
C ALA A 120 22.54 2.08 -5.71
N PRO A 121 23.55 2.69 -6.35
CA PRO A 121 24.13 3.93 -5.83
C PRO A 121 23.09 5.07 -5.82
N SER A 122 23.30 6.10 -4.99
CA SER A 122 22.47 7.31 -5.04
C SER A 122 22.46 7.89 -6.47
N PRO A 123 21.31 8.32 -6.98
CA PRO A 123 20.03 8.57 -6.32
C PRO A 123 19.09 7.36 -6.27
N GLY A 124 19.55 6.14 -6.53
CA GLY A 124 18.70 4.96 -6.68
C GLY A 124 18.15 4.82 -8.10
N ILE A 125 17.12 3.98 -8.27
CA ILE A 125 16.51 3.73 -9.58
C ILE A 125 15.13 4.37 -9.66
N SER A 126 14.88 5.11 -10.73
CA SER A 126 13.56 5.62 -11.12
C SER A 126 13.22 5.12 -12.52
N LEU A 127 12.09 4.40 -12.64
CA LEU A 127 11.51 4.00 -13.92
C LEU A 127 10.50 5.06 -14.35
N ILE A 128 10.55 5.48 -15.60
CA ILE A 128 9.61 6.47 -16.14
C ILE A 128 8.99 5.97 -17.44
N ARG A 129 7.83 6.55 -17.80
CA ARG A 129 7.13 6.29 -19.06
C ARG A 129 6.82 4.82 -19.29
N GLY A 130 6.29 4.18 -18.25
CA GLY A 130 5.87 2.78 -18.24
C GLY A 130 5.88 2.21 -16.85
N GLY A 131 5.27 1.04 -16.67
CA GLY A 131 5.11 0.36 -15.39
C GLY A 131 5.70 -1.05 -15.38
N ILE A 132 5.35 -1.81 -14.35
CA ILE A 132 5.75 -3.21 -14.19
C ILE A 132 4.51 -4.09 -13.96
N ASP A 133 4.35 -5.13 -14.76
CA ASP A 133 3.42 -6.22 -14.52
C ASP A 133 4.12 -7.42 -13.89
N LEU A 134 3.60 -7.90 -12.76
CA LEU A 134 4.06 -9.10 -12.08
C LEU A 134 3.11 -10.25 -12.44
N ALA A 135 3.43 -11.02 -13.48
CA ALA A 135 2.59 -12.08 -14.03
C ALA A 135 3.13 -13.47 -13.65
N THR A 136 3.59 -13.64 -12.43
CA THR A 136 4.20 -14.87 -11.91
C THR A 136 4.18 -14.90 -10.38
N HIS A 137 4.91 -15.81 -9.77
CA HIS A 137 4.92 -16.01 -8.32
C HIS A 137 6.33 -15.91 -7.72
N ASP A 138 6.40 -15.83 -6.38
CA ASP A 138 7.63 -15.68 -5.63
C ASP A 138 8.48 -14.49 -6.13
N VAL A 139 7.87 -13.30 -5.99
CA VAL A 139 8.44 -12.02 -6.41
C VAL A 139 8.62 -11.07 -5.24
N ILE A 140 9.80 -10.49 -5.10
CA ILE A 140 10.09 -9.42 -4.15
C ILE A 140 10.55 -8.19 -4.94
N VAL A 141 9.88 -7.05 -4.74
CA VAL A 141 10.27 -5.75 -5.33
C VAL A 141 10.51 -4.77 -4.20
N GLN A 142 11.74 -4.23 -4.11
CA GLN A 142 12.10 -3.29 -3.05
C GLN A 142 12.84 -2.07 -3.59
N HIS A 143 12.57 -0.92 -2.97
CA HIS A 143 13.34 0.32 -3.05
C HIS A 143 13.52 0.90 -4.47
N ILE A 144 12.55 0.73 -5.35
CA ILE A 144 12.51 1.37 -6.67
C ILE A 144 11.39 2.42 -6.75
N ARG A 145 11.55 3.39 -7.64
CA ARG A 145 10.54 4.37 -8.00
C ARG A 145 9.96 4.02 -9.36
N VAL A 146 8.64 4.04 -9.50
CA VAL A 146 7.95 3.81 -10.79
C VAL A 146 6.96 4.94 -11.02
N ARG A 147 7.20 5.71 -12.08
CA ARG A 147 6.49 6.93 -12.42
C ARG A 147 6.10 6.95 -13.90
N PRO A 148 5.04 6.21 -14.27
CA PRO A 148 4.63 6.10 -15.67
C PRO A 148 4.35 7.45 -16.31
N GLY A 149 3.57 8.28 -15.67
CA GLY A 149 3.10 9.55 -16.18
C GLY A 149 2.30 9.40 -17.48
N SER A 150 1.99 10.51 -18.11
CA SER A 150 1.27 10.55 -19.39
C SER A 150 2.08 10.00 -20.57
N ALA A 151 3.39 9.82 -20.40
CA ALA A 151 4.34 9.39 -21.43
C ALA A 151 4.22 10.15 -22.77
N GLY A 152 3.76 11.40 -22.71
CA GLY A 152 3.49 12.23 -23.89
C GLY A 152 2.17 11.95 -24.59
N GLY A 153 1.31 11.11 -24.01
CA GLY A 153 -0.04 10.85 -24.52
C GLY A 153 -0.99 12.03 -24.33
N SER A 154 -2.03 12.11 -25.14
CA SER A 154 -3.07 13.10 -25.02
C SER A 154 -4.22 12.62 -24.14
N TYR A 155 -5.03 13.53 -23.60
CA TYR A 155 -6.21 13.21 -22.82
C TYR A 155 -7.08 12.15 -23.50
N ARG A 156 -7.37 11.06 -22.82
CA ARG A 156 -8.17 9.90 -23.26
C ARG A 156 -7.65 9.18 -24.51
N LYS A 157 -6.42 9.39 -24.90
CA LYS A 157 -5.81 8.83 -26.13
C LYS A 157 -4.35 8.42 -25.93
N GLY A 158 -4.01 7.92 -24.78
CA GLY A 158 -2.66 7.48 -24.48
C GLY A 158 -2.67 6.15 -23.74
N PRO A 159 -1.56 5.79 -23.15
CA PRO A 159 -1.45 4.57 -22.39
C PRO A 159 -2.26 4.63 -21.10
N ASP A 160 -2.73 3.45 -20.68
CA ASP A 160 -3.30 3.19 -19.37
C ASP A 160 -2.22 2.42 -18.59
N PHE A 161 -1.45 3.11 -17.74
CA PHE A 161 -0.37 2.51 -16.98
C PHE A 161 -0.69 2.43 -15.52
N ASP A 162 -0.55 1.21 -14.95
CA ASP A 162 -0.25 1.05 -13.53
C ASP A 162 1.24 1.29 -13.29
N SER A 163 1.62 1.82 -12.11
CA SER A 163 3.03 1.83 -11.75
C SER A 163 3.53 0.40 -11.51
N ILE A 164 2.84 -0.36 -10.63
CA ILE A 164 3.05 -1.82 -10.50
C ILE A 164 1.68 -2.51 -10.37
N SER A 165 1.48 -3.58 -11.13
CA SER A 165 0.28 -4.42 -11.03
C SER A 165 0.65 -5.91 -11.01
N THR A 166 -0.07 -6.72 -10.22
CA THR A 166 0.00 -8.17 -10.36
C THR A 166 -1.02 -8.64 -11.37
N GLN A 167 -0.74 -9.73 -12.07
CA GLN A 167 -1.58 -10.25 -13.16
C GLN A 167 -1.74 -11.77 -13.05
N GLY A 168 -2.84 -12.29 -13.58
CA GLY A 168 -3.00 -13.69 -13.97
C GLY A 168 -2.69 -14.75 -12.90
N GLY A 169 -3.24 -14.62 -11.69
CA GLY A 169 -3.01 -15.61 -10.64
C GLY A 169 -1.60 -15.51 -10.02
N ALA A 170 -1.03 -14.32 -9.97
CA ALA A 170 0.22 -14.08 -9.26
C ALA A 170 0.04 -14.33 -7.76
N TYR A 171 1.06 -14.93 -7.13
CA TYR A 171 1.02 -15.20 -5.69
C TYR A 171 2.42 -15.15 -5.05
N ASN A 172 2.47 -15.12 -3.71
CA ASN A 172 3.71 -14.92 -2.98
C ASN A 172 4.48 -13.68 -3.48
N VAL A 173 3.81 -12.53 -3.54
CA VAL A 173 4.40 -11.27 -4.01
C VAL A 173 4.50 -10.26 -2.88
N ILE A 174 5.67 -9.63 -2.76
CA ILE A 174 5.89 -8.50 -1.86
C ILE A 174 6.36 -7.29 -2.69
N VAL A 175 5.65 -6.17 -2.56
CA VAL A 175 6.11 -4.84 -3.02
C VAL A 175 6.31 -4.00 -1.76
N ASP A 176 7.57 -3.69 -1.46
CA ASP A 176 7.96 -3.08 -0.20
C ASP A 176 8.89 -1.88 -0.42
N HIS A 177 8.63 -0.78 0.31
CA HIS A 177 9.43 0.44 0.21
C HIS A 177 9.63 0.93 -1.24
N CYS A 178 8.59 0.95 -2.04
CA CYS A 178 8.60 1.54 -3.38
C CYS A 178 7.88 2.89 -3.41
N SER A 179 8.24 3.78 -4.34
CA SER A 179 7.50 5.02 -4.61
C SER A 179 6.80 4.91 -5.95
N LEU A 180 5.49 4.83 -5.91
CA LEU A 180 4.60 4.51 -7.03
C LEU A 180 3.68 5.70 -7.25
N THR A 181 3.96 6.50 -8.27
CA THR A 181 3.25 7.75 -8.52
C THR A 181 3.00 7.94 -10.01
N TRP A 182 2.00 8.78 -10.32
CA TRP A 182 1.65 9.19 -11.68
C TRP A 182 1.12 8.04 -12.56
N GLY A 183 0.51 7.03 -11.95
CA GLY A 183 -0.27 6.04 -12.71
C GLY A 183 -1.38 6.72 -13.48
N THR A 184 -1.61 6.32 -14.73
CA THR A 184 -2.74 6.80 -15.53
C THR A 184 -3.94 5.86 -15.43
N ASP A 185 -3.75 4.64 -14.92
CA ASP A 185 -4.77 3.77 -14.33
C ASP A 185 -4.52 3.73 -12.81
N GLU A 186 -4.00 2.68 -12.20
CA GLU A 186 -3.66 2.65 -10.78
C GLU A 186 -2.16 2.86 -10.50
N ASN A 187 -1.85 3.24 -9.26
CA ASN A 187 -0.45 3.26 -8.84
C ASN A 187 0.03 1.88 -8.38
N LEU A 188 -0.80 1.07 -7.70
CA LEU A 188 -0.41 -0.27 -7.22
C LEU A 188 -1.61 -1.19 -7.14
N SER A 189 -1.64 -2.25 -7.94
CA SER A 189 -2.81 -3.13 -8.04
C SER A 189 -2.49 -4.61 -7.80
N ALA A 190 -3.47 -5.33 -7.24
CA ALA A 190 -3.52 -6.79 -7.23
C ALA A 190 -4.66 -7.25 -8.14
N SER A 191 -4.31 -7.72 -9.34
CA SER A 191 -5.26 -8.05 -10.40
C SER A 191 -5.21 -9.53 -10.78
N GLY A 192 -6.08 -9.95 -11.68
CA GLY A 192 -6.14 -11.32 -12.16
C GLY A 192 -7.47 -11.65 -12.83
N ASN A 193 -7.63 -12.89 -13.22
CA ASN A 193 -8.88 -13.35 -13.80
C ASN A 193 -9.99 -13.41 -12.74
N ARG A 194 -11.15 -12.86 -13.06
CA ARG A 194 -12.27 -12.84 -12.12
C ARG A 194 -12.86 -14.22 -11.86
N PHE A 195 -12.99 -15.03 -12.90
CA PHE A 195 -13.60 -16.35 -12.83
C PHE A 195 -12.76 -17.37 -13.60
N THR A 196 -12.16 -18.32 -12.87
CA THR A 196 -11.38 -19.43 -13.41
C THR A 196 -11.94 -20.73 -12.84
N GLY A 197 -12.37 -21.66 -13.70
CA GLY A 197 -12.96 -22.89 -13.21
C GLY A 197 -14.39 -22.76 -12.63
N PRO A 198 -14.97 -23.83 -12.08
CA PRO A 198 -16.37 -23.90 -11.71
C PRO A 198 -16.67 -23.44 -10.27
N ALA A 199 -15.69 -23.41 -9.36
CA ALA A 199 -15.88 -23.12 -7.95
C ALA A 199 -15.24 -21.80 -7.53
N VAL A 200 -15.68 -21.23 -6.40
CA VAL A 200 -15.13 -19.99 -5.84
C VAL A 200 -13.66 -20.13 -5.49
N GLU A 201 -13.26 -21.30 -5.02
CA GLU A 201 -11.86 -21.63 -4.71
C GLU A 201 -10.97 -21.57 -5.97
N ASP A 202 -11.48 -21.99 -7.12
CA ASP A 202 -10.78 -21.89 -8.40
C ASP A 202 -10.61 -20.41 -8.80
N TRP A 203 -11.64 -19.57 -8.57
CA TRP A 203 -11.58 -18.13 -8.85
C TRP A 203 -10.49 -17.45 -8.03
N ARG A 204 -10.39 -17.81 -6.74
CA ARG A 204 -9.38 -17.28 -5.82
C ARG A 204 -7.96 -17.66 -6.22
N ILE A 205 -7.76 -18.91 -6.66
CA ILE A 205 -6.47 -19.37 -7.20
C ILE A 205 -6.14 -18.68 -8.53
N GLY A 206 -7.13 -18.37 -9.36
CA GLY A 206 -6.96 -17.70 -10.63
C GLY A 206 -6.79 -16.18 -10.52
N ALA A 207 -7.20 -15.59 -9.42
CA ALA A 207 -6.91 -14.20 -9.06
C ALA A 207 -5.55 -14.09 -8.35
N SER A 208 -5.06 -12.87 -8.12
CA SER A 208 -3.87 -12.68 -7.29
C SER A 208 -4.15 -13.04 -5.83
N HIS A 209 -3.23 -13.76 -5.19
CA HIS A 209 -3.36 -14.14 -3.80
C HIS A 209 -2.00 -14.18 -3.07
N ASP A 210 -2.02 -14.15 -1.73
CA ASP A 210 -0.80 -14.09 -0.92
C ASP A 210 0.09 -12.90 -1.33
N ILE A 211 -0.49 -11.70 -1.30
CA ILE A 211 0.16 -10.45 -1.71
C ILE A 211 0.37 -9.54 -0.51
N THR A 212 1.55 -8.93 -0.41
CA THR A 212 1.85 -7.89 0.57
C THR A 212 2.31 -6.61 -0.11
N PHE A 213 1.61 -5.51 0.17
CA PHE A 213 2.01 -4.14 -0.16
C PHE A 213 2.37 -3.43 1.13
N SER A 214 3.68 -3.15 1.35
CA SER A 214 4.18 -2.62 2.61
C SER A 214 5.08 -1.40 2.42
N ASN A 215 4.90 -0.39 3.27
CA ASN A 215 5.76 0.78 3.37
C ASN A 215 5.97 1.56 2.04
N ASN A 216 5.00 1.53 1.13
CA ASN A 216 5.09 2.22 -0.15
C ASN A 216 4.52 3.64 -0.07
N ILE A 217 5.01 4.52 -0.95
CA ILE A 217 4.30 5.72 -1.38
C ILE A 217 3.45 5.33 -2.59
N ILE A 218 2.13 5.58 -2.51
CA ILE A 218 1.11 5.29 -3.53
C ILE A 218 0.34 6.59 -3.74
N ALA A 219 0.81 7.45 -4.65
CA ALA A 219 0.35 8.83 -4.64
C ALA A 219 0.26 9.47 -6.04
N GLU A 220 -0.49 10.57 -6.11
CA GLU A 220 -0.54 11.41 -7.30
C GLU A 220 -0.88 10.63 -8.58
N GLY A 221 -1.82 9.69 -8.51
CA GLY A 221 -2.40 9.13 -9.72
C GLY A 221 -2.98 10.26 -10.57
N LEU A 222 -2.69 10.31 -11.88
CA LEU A 222 -3.07 11.43 -12.74
C LEU A 222 -4.58 11.45 -13.01
N ALA A 223 -5.23 12.59 -12.79
CA ALA A 223 -6.69 12.70 -12.88
C ALA A 223 -7.18 12.91 -14.31
N VAL A 224 -6.88 14.03 -14.93
CA VAL A 224 -7.32 14.34 -16.31
C VAL A 224 -6.20 14.00 -17.30
N ALA A 225 -5.88 12.72 -17.41
CA ALA A 225 -4.74 12.24 -18.18
C ALA A 225 -5.15 11.37 -19.40
N THR A 226 -4.35 10.37 -19.71
CA THR A 226 -4.44 9.59 -20.95
C THR A 226 -5.50 8.50 -20.93
N HIS A 227 -5.99 8.07 -19.76
CA HIS A 227 -6.90 6.95 -19.61
C HIS A 227 -8.20 7.10 -20.40
N ALA A 228 -8.58 6.07 -21.17
CA ALA A 228 -9.70 6.13 -22.12
C ALA A 228 -11.07 6.42 -21.46
N LYS A 229 -11.26 6.04 -20.20
CA LYS A 229 -12.49 6.33 -19.42
C LYS A 229 -12.61 7.80 -19.00
N GLY A 230 -11.55 8.59 -19.14
CA GLY A 230 -11.53 10.01 -18.76
C GLY A 230 -10.89 10.21 -17.39
N GLU A 231 -11.50 11.01 -16.52
CA GLU A 231 -10.97 11.31 -15.20
C GLU A 231 -10.68 10.04 -14.39
N HIS A 232 -9.45 9.93 -13.88
CA HIS A 232 -8.97 8.75 -13.20
C HIS A 232 -8.33 9.11 -11.84
N SER A 233 -7.04 9.04 -11.66
CA SER A 233 -6.35 9.25 -10.37
C SER A 233 -6.72 8.19 -9.33
N LYS A 234 -6.09 7.02 -9.43
CA LYS A 234 -6.39 5.85 -8.61
C LYS A 234 -5.17 5.40 -7.80
N GLY A 235 -5.41 5.09 -6.51
CA GLY A 235 -4.39 4.50 -5.65
C GLY A 235 -4.16 3.02 -5.97
N SER A 236 -5.03 2.15 -5.46
CA SER A 236 -4.89 0.68 -5.59
C SER A 236 -6.21 0.00 -5.92
N LEU A 237 -6.20 -0.86 -6.93
CA LEU A 237 -7.27 -1.80 -7.21
C LEU A 237 -6.89 -3.18 -6.67
N ILE A 238 -7.71 -3.73 -5.79
CA ILE A 238 -7.68 -5.13 -5.42
C ILE A 238 -8.86 -5.80 -6.12
N HIS A 239 -8.53 -6.52 -7.19
CA HIS A 239 -9.53 -7.02 -8.15
C HIS A 239 -10.34 -8.18 -7.58
N ASP A 240 -11.50 -8.46 -8.18
CA ASP A 240 -12.45 -9.48 -7.70
C ASP A 240 -11.76 -10.81 -7.38
N ASN A 241 -12.18 -11.42 -6.27
CA ASN A 241 -11.73 -12.71 -5.75
C ASN A 241 -10.26 -12.79 -5.31
N ALA A 242 -9.49 -11.70 -5.35
CA ALA A 242 -8.16 -11.70 -4.75
C ALA A 242 -8.23 -11.97 -3.25
N THR A 243 -7.33 -12.80 -2.72
CA THR A 243 -7.36 -13.23 -1.32
C THR A 243 -6.00 -13.20 -0.65
N ASN A 244 -5.99 -13.20 0.69
CA ASN A 244 -4.75 -13.09 1.47
C ASN A 244 -3.95 -11.84 1.09
N ILE A 245 -4.64 -10.70 1.01
CA ILE A 245 -4.04 -9.42 0.67
C ILE A 245 -3.71 -8.66 1.95
N LEU A 246 -2.45 -8.28 2.14
CA LEU A 246 -2.02 -7.40 3.21
C LEU A 246 -1.56 -6.05 2.66
N ILE A 247 -2.18 -4.98 3.12
CA ILE A 247 -1.80 -3.59 2.81
C ILE A 247 -1.42 -2.92 4.13
N VAL A 248 -0.11 -2.67 4.34
CA VAL A 248 0.39 -2.26 5.66
C VAL A 248 1.45 -1.16 5.57
N GLY A 249 1.28 -0.12 6.39
CA GLY A 249 2.29 0.93 6.55
C GLY A 249 2.50 1.82 5.33
N ASN A 250 1.57 1.86 4.37
CA ASN A 250 1.70 2.67 3.17
C ASN A 250 1.20 4.10 3.36
N LEU A 251 1.71 5.01 2.56
CA LEU A 251 1.16 6.33 2.33
C LEU A 251 0.34 6.32 1.03
N TYR A 252 -0.96 6.59 1.13
CA TYR A 252 -1.82 6.98 0.03
C TYR A 252 -2.00 8.49 0.07
N ALA A 253 -1.64 9.22 -0.99
CA ALA A 253 -1.78 10.66 -1.00
C ALA A 253 -2.20 11.20 -2.38
N HIS A 254 -3.09 12.19 -2.39
CA HIS A 254 -3.50 12.89 -3.61
C HIS A 254 -4.01 11.96 -4.74
N ASN A 255 -4.76 10.91 -4.38
CA ASN A 255 -5.48 10.10 -5.35
C ASN A 255 -6.98 10.37 -5.22
N MET A 256 -7.69 10.51 -6.32
CA MET A 256 -9.12 10.80 -6.36
C MET A 256 -9.93 9.73 -5.62
N GLU A 257 -9.60 8.47 -5.81
CA GLU A 257 -10.23 7.32 -5.15
C GLU A 257 -9.33 6.07 -5.16
N ARG A 258 -9.83 4.95 -4.67
CA ARG A 258 -9.13 3.65 -4.56
C ARG A 258 -7.92 3.70 -3.63
N ASN A 259 -8.16 4.10 -2.37
CA ASN A 259 -7.11 4.22 -1.36
C ASN A 259 -7.24 3.19 -0.19
N PRO A 260 -7.39 1.84 -0.42
CA PRO A 260 -7.61 1.12 -1.69
C PRO A 260 -9.09 0.87 -2.04
N LEU A 261 -9.36 0.31 -3.24
CA LEU A 261 -10.62 -0.34 -3.60
C LEU A 261 -10.49 -1.86 -3.47
N PHE A 262 -11.39 -2.49 -2.73
CA PHE A 262 -11.63 -3.93 -2.77
C PHE A 262 -12.85 -4.22 -3.64
N LYS A 263 -12.66 -5.02 -4.69
CA LYS A 263 -13.74 -5.48 -5.56
C LYS A 263 -14.45 -6.70 -4.96
N GLY A 264 -15.44 -7.24 -5.67
CA GLY A 264 -16.27 -8.34 -5.19
C GLY A 264 -15.50 -9.59 -4.77
N GLY A 265 -15.83 -10.14 -3.60
CA GLY A 265 -15.24 -11.38 -3.08
C GLY A 265 -13.80 -11.28 -2.60
N VAL A 266 -13.20 -10.09 -2.58
CA VAL A 266 -11.82 -9.86 -2.07
C VAL A 266 -11.74 -10.13 -0.57
N HIS A 267 -10.66 -10.80 -0.14
CA HIS A 267 -10.32 -10.95 1.28
C HIS A 267 -8.97 -10.29 1.58
N GLY A 268 -8.95 -9.39 2.56
CA GLY A 268 -7.69 -8.74 2.92
C GLY A 268 -7.73 -7.91 4.19
N VAL A 269 -6.54 -7.47 4.58
CA VAL A 269 -6.23 -6.76 5.82
C VAL A 269 -5.51 -5.47 5.49
N ILE A 270 -6.01 -4.36 6.02
CA ILE A 270 -5.52 -2.99 5.80
C ILE A 270 -5.10 -2.43 7.15
N VAL A 271 -3.78 -2.28 7.39
CA VAL A 271 -3.25 -1.96 8.72
C VAL A 271 -2.26 -0.81 8.67
N ASN A 272 -2.43 0.16 9.56
CA ASN A 272 -1.46 1.23 9.81
C ASN A 272 -1.06 2.02 8.54
N ASN A 273 -1.99 2.23 7.62
CA ASN A 273 -1.76 3.10 6.47
C ASN A 273 -2.19 4.54 6.78
N LEU A 274 -1.48 5.49 6.18
CA LEU A 274 -1.87 6.90 6.15
C LEU A 274 -2.52 7.21 4.81
N ILE A 275 -3.76 7.72 4.84
CA ILE A 275 -4.49 8.18 3.67
C ILE A 275 -4.66 9.68 3.82
N TYR A 276 -4.05 10.46 2.93
CA TYR A 276 -4.11 11.91 2.94
C TYR A 276 -4.69 12.47 1.64
N ASN A 277 -5.56 13.47 1.78
CA ASN A 277 -6.18 14.19 0.66
C ASN A 277 -6.76 13.26 -0.43
N PRO A 278 -7.57 12.22 -0.07
CA PRO A 278 -8.35 11.52 -1.08
C PRO A 278 -9.40 12.47 -1.65
N GLY A 279 -9.73 12.35 -2.93
CA GLY A 279 -10.79 13.17 -3.53
C GLY A 279 -12.17 12.81 -2.95
N TRP A 280 -12.83 11.86 -3.52
CA TRP A 280 -14.21 11.48 -3.11
C TRP A 280 -14.34 10.11 -2.44
N LYS A 281 -13.31 9.26 -2.43
CA LYS A 281 -13.34 8.00 -1.69
C LYS A 281 -11.96 7.66 -1.12
N ALA A 282 -11.93 7.34 0.16
CA ALA A 282 -10.79 6.72 0.81
C ALA A 282 -10.81 5.21 0.54
N LEU A 283 -11.08 4.37 1.54
CA LEU A 283 -11.34 2.95 1.32
C LEU A 283 -12.71 2.76 0.66
N HIS A 284 -12.80 1.82 -0.27
CA HIS A 284 -14.12 1.42 -0.75
C HIS A 284 -14.20 -0.04 -1.18
N TYR A 285 -15.42 -0.57 -1.15
CA TYR A 285 -15.77 -1.92 -1.59
C TYR A 285 -16.87 -1.84 -2.64
N ASN A 286 -16.74 -2.61 -3.72
CA ASN A 286 -17.77 -2.65 -4.76
C ASN A 286 -17.80 -3.98 -5.52
N LEU A 287 -18.90 -4.73 -5.39
CA LEU A 287 -19.20 -5.84 -6.28
C LEU A 287 -20.23 -5.37 -7.33
N GLN A 288 -19.76 -5.18 -8.55
CA GLN A 288 -20.62 -4.71 -9.65
C GLN A 288 -21.41 -5.85 -10.30
N ALA A 289 -22.73 -5.72 -10.33
CA ALA A 289 -23.62 -6.76 -10.84
C ALA A 289 -23.38 -7.15 -12.30
N ASN A 290 -23.03 -6.18 -13.16
CA ASN A 290 -22.72 -6.41 -14.56
C ASN A 290 -21.42 -7.19 -14.78
N GLU A 291 -20.43 -7.01 -13.92
CA GLU A 291 -19.16 -7.74 -13.95
C GLU A 291 -19.28 -9.17 -13.43
N TRP A 292 -20.32 -9.43 -12.61
CA TRP A 292 -20.64 -10.75 -12.02
C TRP A 292 -21.82 -11.43 -12.72
N ALA A 293 -22.25 -10.93 -13.88
CA ALA A 293 -23.38 -11.50 -14.61
C ALA A 293 -23.20 -12.99 -14.88
N GLY A 294 -24.14 -13.82 -14.42
CA GLY A 294 -24.09 -15.28 -14.52
C GLY A 294 -23.44 -16.00 -13.33
N TYR A 295 -22.85 -15.27 -12.37
CA TYR A 295 -22.28 -15.82 -11.15
C TYR A 295 -22.98 -15.29 -9.91
N LYS A 296 -23.11 -16.14 -8.89
CA LYS A 296 -23.66 -15.71 -7.60
C LYS A 296 -22.63 -14.83 -6.88
N PRO A 297 -23.00 -13.61 -6.45
CA PRO A 297 -22.13 -12.79 -5.60
C PRO A 297 -21.67 -13.53 -4.35
N VAL A 298 -20.41 -13.36 -3.99
CA VAL A 298 -19.84 -13.82 -2.72
C VAL A 298 -19.40 -12.62 -1.91
N ASN A 299 -19.46 -12.72 -0.59
CA ASN A 299 -19.06 -11.63 0.28
C ASN A 299 -17.57 -11.34 0.14
N GLY A 300 -17.23 -10.04 0.17
CA GLY A 300 -15.86 -9.62 0.47
C GLY A 300 -15.59 -9.71 1.96
N GLN A 301 -14.31 -9.74 2.34
CA GLN A 301 -13.86 -9.64 3.72
C GLN A 301 -12.81 -8.56 3.87
N MET A 302 -13.02 -7.63 4.80
CA MET A 302 -12.08 -6.55 5.07
C MET A 302 -11.87 -6.39 6.56
N THR A 303 -10.62 -6.47 6.96
CA THR A 303 -10.15 -6.09 8.30
C THR A 303 -9.35 -4.79 8.20
N ALA A 304 -9.80 -3.70 8.84
CA ALA A 304 -9.13 -2.39 8.81
C ALA A 304 -8.76 -1.96 10.24
N VAL A 305 -7.47 -1.91 10.55
CA VAL A 305 -6.99 -1.64 11.92
C VAL A 305 -5.89 -0.60 11.94
N GLY A 306 -6.01 0.40 12.81
CA GLY A 306 -4.96 1.38 13.05
C GLY A 306 -4.66 2.29 11.87
N ASN A 307 -5.56 2.47 10.92
CA ASN A 307 -5.33 3.36 9.78
C ASN A 307 -5.67 4.80 10.12
N VAL A 308 -5.07 5.74 9.42
CA VAL A 308 -5.34 7.17 9.54
C VAL A 308 -5.84 7.70 8.20
N LEU A 309 -7.04 8.28 8.21
CA LEU A 309 -7.56 9.12 7.12
C LEU A 309 -7.55 10.58 7.56
N ARG A 310 -6.87 11.40 6.80
CA ARG A 310 -6.85 12.84 6.95
C ARG A 310 -7.25 13.52 5.65
N GLY A 311 -8.36 14.24 5.66
CA GLY A 311 -8.79 15.05 4.53
C GLY A 311 -7.78 16.14 4.19
N GLY A 312 -7.77 16.57 2.95
CA GLY A 312 -6.95 17.66 2.43
C GLY A 312 -7.76 18.55 1.50
N PHE A 313 -7.07 19.39 0.71
CA PHE A 313 -7.69 20.42 -0.12
C PHE A 313 -8.77 19.85 -1.07
N ASP A 314 -8.47 18.74 -1.76
CA ASP A 314 -9.38 18.15 -2.76
C ASP A 314 -10.43 17.21 -2.14
N THR A 315 -10.33 16.93 -0.84
CA THR A 315 -11.23 15.99 -0.20
C THR A 315 -12.65 16.51 -0.19
N ALA A 316 -13.55 15.73 -0.77
CA ALA A 316 -14.98 16.07 -0.87
C ALA A 316 -15.63 16.17 0.50
N ASP A 317 -16.53 17.14 0.63
CA ASP A 317 -17.35 17.28 1.83
C ASP A 317 -18.20 16.02 2.04
N GLY A 318 -18.29 15.59 3.29
CA GLY A 318 -19.06 14.42 3.65
C GLY A 318 -18.41 13.07 3.32
N ILE A 319 -17.09 13.05 3.03
CA ILE A 319 -16.34 11.80 2.85
C ILE A 319 -16.54 10.83 4.02
N ARG A 320 -16.37 9.55 3.78
CA ARG A 320 -16.39 8.48 4.78
C ARG A 320 -15.09 7.68 4.68
N PHE A 321 -14.73 7.02 5.79
CA PHE A 321 -13.55 6.17 5.80
C PHE A 321 -13.70 4.98 4.84
N LEU A 322 -14.81 4.25 4.96
CA LEU A 322 -15.15 3.14 4.06
C LEU A 322 -16.48 3.41 3.35
N MET A 323 -16.44 3.45 2.03
CA MET A 323 -17.61 3.58 1.17
C MET A 323 -17.95 2.24 0.52
N ILE A 324 -19.20 1.79 0.60
CA ILE A 324 -19.65 0.54 0.01
C ILE A 324 -20.63 0.80 -1.15
N GLY A 325 -20.52 0.01 -2.22
CA GLY A 325 -21.42 0.06 -3.39
C GLY A 325 -21.67 -1.32 -3.99
N GLY A 326 -22.52 -1.38 -5.02
CA GLY A 326 -22.82 -2.60 -5.75
C GLY A 326 -23.82 -3.53 -5.06
N VAL A 327 -23.69 -4.84 -5.26
CA VAL A 327 -24.70 -5.85 -4.88
C VAL A 327 -24.19 -6.97 -3.98
N GLY A 328 -22.89 -7.05 -3.72
CA GLY A 328 -22.29 -8.04 -2.83
C GLY A 328 -22.02 -7.47 -1.45
N ASP A 329 -22.30 -8.23 -0.41
CA ASP A 329 -22.09 -7.82 0.97
C ASP A 329 -20.61 -7.83 1.35
N LEU A 330 -20.27 -7.08 2.40
CA LEU A 330 -18.93 -7.00 2.95
C LEU A 330 -18.93 -7.41 4.42
N ASP A 331 -18.24 -8.49 4.72
CA ASP A 331 -17.87 -8.84 6.08
C ASP A 331 -16.73 -7.92 6.53
N TYR A 332 -16.94 -7.14 7.61
CA TYR A 332 -16.06 -6.06 8.01
C TYR A 332 -15.70 -6.08 9.50
N TYR A 333 -14.41 -5.96 9.78
CA TYR A 333 -13.92 -5.63 11.12
C TYR A 333 -13.09 -4.34 11.05
N GLY A 334 -13.49 -3.34 11.85
CA GLY A 334 -12.77 -2.06 11.96
C GLY A 334 -12.44 -1.76 13.41
N ARG A 335 -11.19 -1.36 13.69
CA ARG A 335 -10.73 -1.00 15.04
C ARG A 335 -9.61 0.02 15.00
N ASP A 336 -9.64 0.97 15.95
CA ASP A 336 -8.57 1.94 16.17
C ASP A 336 -8.16 2.71 14.89
N ASN A 337 -9.15 3.08 14.07
CA ASN A 337 -8.91 3.93 12.90
C ASN A 337 -9.19 5.39 13.28
N ILE A 338 -8.28 6.30 12.93
CA ILE A 338 -8.47 7.75 13.05
C ILE A 338 -8.94 8.27 11.69
N MET A 339 -10.01 9.04 11.67
CA MET A 339 -10.59 9.57 10.43
C MET A 339 -11.14 10.97 10.65
N VAL A 340 -10.54 11.93 9.96
CA VAL A 340 -10.91 13.34 10.02
C VAL A 340 -11.05 13.93 8.61
N ASP A 341 -11.93 14.91 8.48
CA ASP A 341 -12.08 15.70 7.25
C ASP A 341 -10.94 16.73 7.09
N LYS A 342 -11.06 17.59 6.09
CA LYS A 342 -10.06 18.63 5.77
C LYS A 342 -9.98 19.76 6.81
N TRP A 343 -10.93 19.84 7.75
CA TRP A 343 -10.91 20.78 8.86
C TRP A 343 -10.44 20.14 10.18
N GLY A 344 -10.21 18.81 10.18
CA GLY A 344 -9.81 18.04 11.35
C GLY A 344 -10.99 17.54 12.19
N ASP A 345 -12.22 17.68 11.68
CA ASP A 345 -13.42 17.17 12.36
C ASP A 345 -13.59 15.67 12.11
N PRO A 346 -13.96 14.88 13.16
CA PRO A 346 -14.21 13.45 13.00
C PRO A 346 -15.32 13.15 11.97
N ILE A 347 -15.08 12.19 11.11
CA ILE A 347 -16.05 11.73 10.10
C ILE A 347 -16.58 10.32 10.42
N PRO A 348 -17.80 9.97 9.96
CA PRO A 348 -18.32 8.61 10.10
C PRO A 348 -17.47 7.57 9.36
N GLU A 349 -17.36 6.39 9.97
CA GLU A 349 -16.60 5.28 9.42
C GLU A 349 -17.20 4.74 8.12
N LEU A 350 -18.51 4.57 8.06
CA LEU A 350 -19.19 3.91 6.95
C LEU A 350 -20.07 4.86 6.15
N GLY A 351 -20.12 4.63 4.84
CA GLY A 351 -21.05 5.28 3.92
C GLY A 351 -21.34 4.42 2.70
N THR A 352 -22.29 4.87 1.88
CA THR A 352 -22.66 4.19 0.65
C THR A 352 -22.52 5.15 -0.52
N TYR A 353 -22.11 4.64 -1.66
CA TYR A 353 -22.17 5.31 -2.95
C TYR A 353 -22.88 4.39 -3.94
N GLU A 354 -23.57 4.93 -4.91
CA GLU A 354 -24.46 4.21 -5.84
C GLU A 354 -25.73 3.61 -5.18
N ALA A 355 -26.75 3.33 -5.98
CA ALA A 355 -27.97 2.66 -5.57
C ALA A 355 -27.76 1.15 -5.49
N GLY A 356 -26.85 0.71 -4.63
CA GLY A 356 -26.57 -0.70 -4.40
C GLY A 356 -27.43 -1.31 -3.32
N ARG A 357 -27.37 -2.66 -3.23
CA ARG A 357 -28.02 -3.45 -2.16
C ARG A 357 -27.02 -4.04 -1.19
N ALA A 358 -25.73 -3.79 -1.40
CA ALA A 358 -24.65 -4.26 -0.56
C ALA A 358 -24.81 -3.78 0.90
N GLN A 359 -24.56 -4.68 1.83
CA GLN A 359 -24.60 -4.39 3.27
C GLN A 359 -23.22 -4.64 3.89
N VAL A 360 -22.91 -3.89 4.95
CA VAL A 360 -21.76 -4.15 5.80
C VAL A 360 -22.19 -5.04 6.95
N ILE A 361 -21.61 -6.22 7.04
CA ILE A 361 -21.79 -7.18 8.13
C ILE A 361 -20.62 -7.00 9.10
N ARG A 362 -20.87 -6.35 10.24
CA ARG A 362 -19.82 -6.08 11.23
C ARG A 362 -19.49 -7.31 12.06
N HIS A 363 -18.19 -7.55 12.24
CA HIS A 363 -17.66 -8.61 13.09
C HIS A 363 -17.01 -8.05 14.36
N GLY A 364 -16.99 -8.84 15.44
CA GLY A 364 -16.40 -8.48 16.72
C GLY A 364 -14.89 -8.79 16.85
N SER A 365 -14.31 -9.49 15.86
CA SER A 365 -12.90 -9.86 15.79
C SER A 365 -12.41 -9.77 14.35
N PRO A 366 -11.08 -9.67 14.12
CA PRO A 366 -10.52 -9.75 12.77
C PRO A 366 -10.98 -11.03 12.06
N LEU A 367 -11.29 -10.91 10.76
CA LEU A 367 -11.73 -12.03 9.93
C LEU A 367 -10.52 -12.86 9.49
N ASP A 368 -9.58 -12.21 8.83
CA ASP A 368 -8.28 -12.76 8.46
C ASP A 368 -7.20 -11.92 9.12
N TRP A 369 -6.24 -12.54 9.78
CA TRP A 369 -5.13 -11.83 10.43
C TRP A 369 -3.83 -12.62 10.27
N PRO A 370 -2.86 -12.10 9.50
CA PRO A 370 -1.61 -12.81 9.25
C PRO A 370 -0.82 -13.08 10.54
N VAL A 371 -0.23 -14.26 10.63
CA VAL A 371 0.63 -14.62 11.76
C VAL A 371 1.81 -13.65 11.88
N GLY A 372 2.06 -13.17 13.11
CA GLY A 372 3.14 -12.24 13.42
C GLY A 372 2.85 -10.77 13.11
N LEU A 373 1.71 -10.44 12.50
CA LEU A 373 1.31 -9.06 12.33
C LEU A 373 0.88 -8.44 13.66
N THR A 374 1.44 -7.30 14.00
CA THR A 374 1.04 -6.49 15.17
C THR A 374 0.72 -5.07 14.68
N ALA A 375 -0.50 -4.63 14.93
CA ALA A 375 -0.87 -3.25 14.62
C ALA A 375 -0.29 -2.29 15.67
N MET A 376 0.27 -1.17 15.22
CA MET A 376 0.61 -0.06 16.10
C MET A 376 -0.63 0.79 16.38
N PRO A 377 -0.68 1.56 17.48
CA PRO A 377 -1.75 2.50 17.73
C PRO A 377 -1.89 3.52 16.61
N ALA A 378 -3.11 3.84 16.18
CA ALA A 378 -3.35 4.76 15.06
C ALA A 378 -2.69 6.13 15.25
N ILE A 379 -2.59 6.60 16.49
CA ILE A 379 -1.97 7.90 16.81
C ILE A 379 -0.49 7.98 16.41
N ASP A 380 0.20 6.86 16.32
CA ASP A 380 1.63 6.79 15.99
C ASP A 380 1.86 6.63 14.48
N VAL A 381 0.81 6.30 13.71
CA VAL A 381 0.92 5.89 12.31
C VAL A 381 1.43 7.01 11.41
N GLU A 382 0.90 8.22 11.54
CA GLU A 382 1.30 9.32 10.66
C GLU A 382 2.80 9.61 10.76
N SER A 383 3.33 9.74 11.98
CA SER A 383 4.75 10.01 12.19
C SER A 383 5.64 8.87 11.69
N HIS A 384 5.22 7.62 11.92
CA HIS A 384 5.93 6.43 11.46
C HIS A 384 5.94 6.38 9.93
N VAL A 385 4.79 6.46 9.29
CA VAL A 385 4.64 6.37 7.84
C VAL A 385 5.47 7.45 7.13
N LEU A 386 5.35 8.72 7.53
CA LEU A 386 6.10 9.81 6.90
C LEU A 386 7.62 9.65 7.02
N THR A 387 8.08 8.94 8.06
CA THR A 387 9.51 8.69 8.25
C THR A 387 10.02 7.52 7.41
N THR A 388 9.23 6.45 7.27
CA THR A 388 9.70 5.15 6.78
C THR A 388 9.34 4.80 5.34
N VAL A 389 8.26 5.38 4.78
CA VAL A 389 7.73 4.95 3.48
C VAL A 389 8.57 5.36 2.28
N GLY A 390 8.33 4.65 1.20
CA GLY A 390 8.84 4.96 -0.14
C GLY A 390 10.21 4.38 -0.44
N ALA A 391 10.61 4.57 -1.67
CA ALA A 391 11.90 4.09 -2.14
C ALA A 391 13.03 4.80 -1.39
N ARG A 392 13.88 4.00 -0.72
CA ARG A 392 15.09 4.52 -0.06
C ARG A 392 14.79 5.69 0.90
N PRO A 393 14.07 5.50 2.00
CA PRO A 393 13.73 6.60 2.92
C PRO A 393 14.96 7.34 3.48
N TRP A 394 16.13 6.71 3.46
CA TRP A 394 17.44 7.32 3.80
C TRP A 394 18.05 8.17 2.65
N ASP A 395 17.51 8.07 1.42
CA ASP A 395 18.02 8.74 0.21
C ASP A 395 16.86 9.03 -0.75
N ARG A 396 15.85 9.76 -0.24
CA ARG A 396 14.68 10.18 -1.04
C ARG A 396 15.11 11.15 -2.14
N ASP A 397 14.52 11.03 -3.31
CA ASP A 397 14.68 12.03 -4.35
C ASP A 397 13.79 13.27 -4.10
N ALA A 398 13.94 14.29 -4.95
CA ALA A 398 13.23 15.56 -4.75
C ALA A 398 11.69 15.40 -4.77
N HIS A 399 11.14 14.46 -5.57
CA HIS A 399 9.70 14.21 -5.63
C HIS A 399 9.19 13.57 -4.35
N ASP A 400 9.87 12.54 -3.85
CA ASP A 400 9.48 11.89 -2.59
C ASP A 400 9.63 12.86 -1.40
N VAL A 401 10.69 13.69 -1.39
CA VAL A 401 10.90 14.73 -0.35
C VAL A 401 9.75 15.74 -0.37
N ARG A 402 9.39 16.26 -1.57
CA ARG A 402 8.26 17.20 -1.72
C ARG A 402 6.96 16.58 -1.23
N LEU A 403 6.64 15.36 -1.71
CA LEU A 403 5.39 14.70 -1.36
C LEU A 403 5.24 14.46 0.16
N ILE A 404 6.31 13.98 0.81
CA ILE A 404 6.32 13.80 2.27
C ILE A 404 6.13 15.14 2.99
N ALA A 405 6.78 16.22 2.53
CA ALA A 405 6.63 17.55 3.10
C ALA A 405 5.20 18.10 2.90
N ASP A 406 4.61 17.90 1.72
CA ASP A 406 3.24 18.33 1.43
C ASP A 406 2.23 17.65 2.35
N VAL A 407 2.37 16.34 2.57
CA VAL A 407 1.53 15.60 3.52
C VAL A 407 1.74 16.11 4.95
N ALA A 408 2.98 16.25 5.40
CA ALA A 408 3.31 16.70 6.75
C ALA A 408 2.77 18.12 7.05
N GLU A 409 2.78 19.00 6.06
CA GLU A 409 2.35 20.38 6.18
C GLU A 409 0.91 20.62 5.72
N SER A 410 0.14 19.57 5.46
CA SER A 410 -1.26 19.62 4.98
C SER A 410 -1.41 20.39 3.67
N ARG A 411 -0.50 20.18 2.74
CA ARG A 411 -0.47 20.78 1.40
C ARG A 411 -0.59 19.73 0.30
N GLY A 412 -0.44 20.17 -0.94
CA GLY A 412 -0.52 19.35 -2.15
C GLY A 412 -1.94 19.16 -2.65
N GLU A 413 -2.06 18.79 -3.90
CA GLU A 413 -3.31 18.68 -4.63
C GLU A 413 -3.29 17.42 -5.50
N ILE A 414 -4.48 16.97 -5.93
CA ILE A 414 -4.64 15.96 -6.97
C ILE A 414 -4.25 16.61 -8.30
N ILE A 415 -3.37 15.97 -9.05
CA ILE A 415 -2.79 16.53 -10.28
C ILE A 415 -3.33 15.83 -11.54
N ASP A 416 -3.33 16.54 -12.63
CA ASP A 416 -3.71 16.04 -13.96
C ASP A 416 -2.51 15.55 -14.77
N ASN A 417 -1.34 16.14 -14.49
CA ASN A 417 -0.14 15.89 -15.26
C ASN A 417 1.12 15.97 -14.37
N GLU A 418 2.09 15.11 -14.61
CA GLU A 418 3.37 15.09 -13.91
C GLU A 418 4.15 16.42 -13.97
N ALA A 419 3.91 17.22 -15.00
CA ALA A 419 4.58 18.52 -15.15
C ALA A 419 4.17 19.55 -14.07
N GLU A 420 2.98 19.41 -13.46
CA GLU A 420 2.51 20.28 -12.39
C GLU A 420 3.37 20.20 -11.13
N VAL A 421 4.06 19.08 -10.96
CA VAL A 421 4.94 18.81 -9.82
C VAL A 421 6.42 18.67 -10.22
N GLY A 422 6.81 19.26 -11.34
CA GLY A 422 8.21 19.32 -11.81
C GLY A 422 8.58 18.33 -12.91
N GLY A 423 7.64 17.46 -13.32
CA GLY A 423 7.84 16.53 -14.44
C GLY A 423 8.76 15.35 -14.12
N TYR A 424 9.10 14.60 -15.14
CA TYR A 424 9.98 13.43 -14.98
C TYR A 424 11.33 13.80 -14.38
N PRO A 425 11.85 12.99 -13.43
CA PRO A 425 13.12 13.29 -12.79
C PRO A 425 14.26 13.29 -13.80
N VAL A 426 15.12 14.31 -13.70
CA VAL A 426 16.40 14.37 -14.42
C VAL A 426 17.51 14.15 -13.38
N GLN A 427 18.14 13.01 -13.43
CA GLN A 427 19.14 12.59 -12.46
C GLN A 427 20.45 12.26 -13.17
N LYS A 428 21.57 12.63 -12.55
CA LYS A 428 22.89 12.23 -13.06
C LYS A 428 23.06 10.72 -12.88
N GLU A 429 23.49 10.04 -13.93
CA GLU A 429 23.89 8.64 -13.85
C GLU A 429 25.08 8.46 -12.91
N THR A 430 25.01 7.46 -12.06
CA THR A 430 26.05 7.11 -11.09
C THR A 430 26.38 5.63 -11.17
N HIS A 431 27.58 5.23 -10.76
CA HIS A 431 28.01 3.84 -10.81
C HIS A 431 28.69 3.42 -9.50
N ARG A 432 28.39 2.21 -9.06
CA ARG A 432 29.06 1.54 -7.94
C ARG A 432 28.99 0.04 -8.15
N PRO A 433 30.13 -0.67 -8.31
CA PRO A 433 30.13 -2.12 -8.38
C PRO A 433 29.43 -2.76 -7.19
N PHE A 434 28.65 -3.77 -7.43
CA PHE A 434 28.00 -4.55 -6.37
C PHE A 434 29.02 -5.51 -5.75
N ASP A 435 29.27 -5.36 -4.45
CA ASP A 435 30.10 -6.26 -3.66
C ASP A 435 29.25 -7.20 -2.81
N PRO A 436 29.13 -8.50 -3.18
CA PRO A 436 28.33 -9.47 -2.43
C PRO A 436 28.75 -9.62 -0.98
N ALA A 437 30.01 -9.30 -0.65
CA ALA A 437 30.52 -9.41 0.72
C ALA A 437 29.84 -8.43 1.69
N GLN A 438 29.26 -7.35 1.18
CA GLN A 438 28.55 -6.32 1.98
C GLN A 438 27.08 -6.70 2.28
N TRP A 439 26.56 -7.75 1.68
CA TRP A 439 25.14 -8.10 1.73
C TRP A 439 24.92 -9.51 2.31
N ARG A 440 23.77 -9.71 2.95
CA ARG A 440 23.19 -11.03 3.18
C ARG A 440 22.40 -11.40 1.94
N LEU A 441 22.93 -12.30 1.14
CA LEU A 441 22.32 -12.64 -0.16
C LEU A 441 20.97 -13.37 -0.04
N ASP A 442 20.67 -13.97 1.11
CA ASP A 442 19.41 -14.68 1.33
C ASP A 442 18.21 -13.74 1.48
N ASP A 443 18.44 -12.49 1.92
CA ASP A 443 17.38 -11.51 2.20
C ASP A 443 17.70 -10.09 1.73
N MET A 444 18.82 -9.92 1.05
CA MET A 444 19.34 -8.65 0.52
C MET A 444 19.43 -7.52 1.55
N THR A 445 19.65 -7.87 2.82
CA THR A 445 19.93 -6.91 3.88
C THR A 445 21.42 -6.54 3.87
N PRO A 446 21.78 -5.25 3.95
CA PRO A 446 23.16 -4.86 4.10
C PRO A 446 23.72 -5.32 5.43
N LYS A 447 24.96 -5.85 5.46
CA LYS A 447 25.62 -6.28 6.71
C LYS A 447 25.98 -5.10 7.61
N ASP A 448 26.22 -3.94 7.02
CA ASP A 448 26.41 -2.66 7.70
C ASP A 448 25.46 -1.62 7.08
N PRO A 449 24.41 -1.20 7.80
CA PRO A 449 23.46 -0.18 7.32
C PRO A 449 24.13 1.17 6.98
N SER A 450 25.29 1.49 7.56
CA SER A 450 26.00 2.74 7.26
C SER A 450 26.48 2.81 5.80
N HIS A 451 26.55 1.70 5.09
CA HIS A 451 26.84 1.67 3.66
C HIS A 451 25.72 2.25 2.81
N LEU A 452 24.48 2.26 3.30
CA LEU A 452 23.35 2.91 2.64
C LEU A 452 23.47 4.44 2.73
N ASP A 453 24.02 4.96 3.85
CA ASP A 453 24.18 6.39 4.10
C ASP A 453 25.44 7.01 3.48
N ALA A 454 26.40 6.21 3.04
CA ALA A 454 27.66 6.69 2.45
C ALA A 454 27.46 7.56 1.19
N SER A 455 26.28 7.51 0.57
CA SER A 455 25.89 8.36 -0.54
C SER A 455 25.62 9.81 -0.15
N GLN A 456 25.31 10.12 1.12
CA GLN A 456 25.10 11.49 1.59
C GLN A 456 26.40 12.27 1.80
N LYS A 457 27.50 11.58 2.13
CA LYS A 457 28.81 12.24 2.34
C LYS A 457 29.44 12.79 1.05
N ALA A 458 29.03 12.30 -0.11
CA ALA A 458 29.55 12.79 -1.40
C ALA A 458 28.87 14.07 -1.92
N ARG A 459 27.82 14.56 -1.26
CA ARG A 459 27.10 15.80 -1.64
C ARG A 459 27.64 17.06 -0.93
N GLY A 460 28.61 16.92 -0.07
CA GLY A 460 29.17 17.99 0.78
C GLY A 460 30.59 18.49 0.39
N THR A 461 31.06 18.23 -0.84
CA THR A 461 32.31 18.83 -1.34
C THR A 461 32.13 19.44 -2.71
#